data_074f49362fbcbc2b46b20f75edc4fcd8
#
_entry.id   074f49362fbcbc2b46b20f75edc4fcd8
#
_cell.length_a   1.000
_cell.length_b   1.000
_cell.length_c   1.000
_cell.angle_alpha   90.00
_cell.angle_beta   90.00
_cell.angle_gamma   90.00
#
_symmetry.space_group_name_H-M   'P 1'
#
loop_
_entity.id
_entity.type
_entity.pdbx_description
1 polymer ?
#
loop_
_entity_poly.entity_id
_entity_poly.type
_entity_poly.pdbx_seq_one_letter_code
_entity_poly.pdbx_strand_id
1 'polypeptide(L)'
;VAKQAVIDEIADKLSNAQSVVVAEYRGLTVDEVTELRRALRAENVELKVYKNKLALRATEACGKQELDEFLTGPNAIAFGHDDAVAPARVLAKFAKDHEALVIKTAIVEGKLLSKEEVMELSKLPNKEGMLSMLLACLKAPVSKVARAVKAVADKEADGSAEEAAPAEAEAAA
;
A
#
# COMPACT_ATOMS: atom_id res chain seq x y z
N VAL A 1 27.30 -21.58 15.72
CA VAL A 1 26.14 -21.35 16.61
C VAL A 1 25.52 -19.98 16.34
N ALA A 2 26.25 -18.84 16.45
CA ALA A 2 25.68 -17.51 16.28
C ALA A 2 25.13 -17.22 14.86
N LYS A 3 25.74 -17.78 13.81
CA LYS A 3 25.28 -17.60 12.43
C LYS A 3 24.00 -18.39 12.13
N GLN A 4 23.87 -19.57 12.73
CA GLN A 4 22.67 -20.40 12.59
C GLN A 4 21.47 -19.69 13.21
N ALA A 5 21.62 -19.16 14.42
CA ALA A 5 20.54 -18.41 15.09
C ALA A 5 20.03 -17.21 14.27
N VAL A 6 20.92 -16.54 13.52
CA VAL A 6 20.49 -15.45 12.63
C VAL A 6 19.76 -15.99 11.39
N ILE A 7 20.18 -17.14 10.85
CA ILE A 7 19.49 -17.78 9.72
C ILE A 7 18.09 -18.22 10.16
N ASP A 8 17.98 -18.83 11.34
CA ASP A 8 16.72 -19.28 11.91
C ASP A 8 15.80 -18.07 12.19
N GLU A 9 16.33 -16.94 12.73
CA GLU A 9 15.58 -15.69 12.90
C GLU A 9 15.04 -15.15 11.58
N ILE A 10 15.84 -15.15 10.51
CA ILE A 10 15.42 -14.69 9.19
C ILE A 10 14.35 -15.63 8.62
N ALA A 11 14.55 -16.93 8.74
CA ALA A 11 13.61 -17.94 8.27
C ALA A 11 12.24 -17.81 8.96
N ASP A 12 12.24 -17.65 10.29
CA ASP A 12 11.02 -17.44 11.06
C ASP A 12 10.29 -16.17 10.63
N LYS A 13 11.02 -15.07 10.41
CA LYS A 13 10.43 -13.81 9.93
C LYS A 13 9.91 -13.91 8.51
N LEU A 14 10.61 -14.58 7.61
CA LEU A 14 10.17 -14.85 6.24
C LEU A 14 8.89 -15.70 6.21
N SER A 15 8.76 -16.65 7.11
CA SER A 15 7.60 -17.53 7.19
C SER A 15 6.37 -16.84 7.78
N ASN A 16 6.57 -15.98 8.80
CA ASN A 16 5.49 -15.28 9.49
C ASN A 16 5.06 -13.99 8.81
N ALA A 17 5.89 -13.41 7.91
CA ALA A 17 5.57 -12.19 7.20
C ALA A 17 4.59 -12.48 6.04
N GLN A 18 3.52 -11.68 5.94
CA GLN A 18 2.59 -11.68 4.80
C GLN A 18 3.24 -11.07 3.56
N SER A 19 4.14 -10.11 3.77
CA SER A 19 4.88 -9.47 2.68
C SER A 19 6.33 -9.20 3.07
N VAL A 20 7.21 -9.31 2.10
CA VAL A 20 8.65 -9.06 2.24
C VAL A 20 9.08 -8.17 1.08
N VAL A 21 9.63 -7.00 1.38
CA VAL A 21 10.12 -6.08 0.35
C VAL A 21 11.62 -5.91 0.49
N VAL A 22 12.33 -6.07 -0.63
CA VAL A 22 13.77 -5.86 -0.73
C VAL A 22 14.03 -4.51 -1.36
N ALA A 23 14.72 -3.64 -0.63
CA ALA A 23 15.09 -2.31 -1.09
C ALA A 23 16.58 -2.05 -0.93
N GLU A 24 17.17 -1.31 -1.85
CA GLU A 24 18.53 -0.80 -1.75
C GLU A 24 18.50 0.57 -1.04
N TYR A 25 19.31 0.72 0.00
CA TYR A 25 19.37 1.93 0.83
C TYR A 25 20.66 2.72 0.64
N ARG A 26 21.39 2.45 -0.43
CA ARG A 26 22.68 3.09 -0.71
C ARG A 26 22.48 4.58 -1.00
N GLY A 27 23.19 5.43 -0.24
CA GLY A 27 23.13 6.89 -0.42
C GLY A 27 22.19 7.62 0.54
N LEU A 28 21.43 6.89 1.37
CA LEU A 28 20.62 7.51 2.42
C LEU A 28 21.49 7.98 3.60
N THR A 29 21.16 9.13 4.15
CA THR A 29 21.75 9.65 5.39
C THR A 29 21.17 8.91 6.61
N VAL A 30 21.84 9.04 7.75
CA VAL A 30 21.39 8.39 9.02
C VAL A 30 20.03 8.94 9.46
N ASP A 31 19.78 10.23 9.25
CA ASP A 31 18.51 10.87 9.61
C ASP A 31 17.36 10.32 8.76
N GLU A 32 17.56 10.24 7.44
CA GLU A 32 16.57 9.67 6.50
C GLU A 32 16.25 8.19 6.82
N VAL A 33 17.26 7.39 7.13
CA VAL A 33 17.04 5.99 7.56
C VAL A 33 16.28 5.93 8.87
N THR A 34 16.49 6.88 9.77
CA THR A 34 15.78 6.93 11.06
C THR A 34 14.31 7.33 10.85
N GLU A 35 14.02 8.28 9.97
CA GLU A 35 12.66 8.66 9.57
C GLU A 35 11.92 7.49 8.90
N LEU A 36 12.60 6.81 7.96
CA LEU A 36 12.06 5.63 7.30
C LEU A 36 11.69 4.54 8.32
N ARG A 37 12.56 4.27 9.28
CA ARG A 37 12.28 3.29 10.35
C ARG A 37 11.11 3.70 11.23
N ARG A 38 10.95 5.00 11.52
CA ARG A 38 9.80 5.50 12.28
C ARG A 38 8.50 5.33 11.51
N ALA A 39 8.50 5.69 10.22
CA ALA A 39 7.35 5.53 9.35
C ALA A 39 6.93 4.05 9.20
N LEU A 40 7.89 3.14 9.04
CA LEU A 40 7.63 1.71 8.93
C LEU A 40 7.09 1.11 10.24
N ARG A 41 7.66 1.51 11.40
CA ARG A 41 7.18 1.06 12.72
C ARG A 41 5.75 1.51 13.02
N ALA A 42 5.34 2.69 12.55
CA ALA A 42 3.97 3.18 12.71
C ALA A 42 2.95 2.27 11.99
N GLU A 43 3.38 1.52 10.98
CA GLU A 43 2.56 0.58 10.21
C GLU A 43 2.89 -0.90 10.54
N ASN A 44 3.51 -1.17 11.71
CA ASN A 44 3.93 -2.51 12.14
C ASN A 44 4.82 -3.26 11.15
N VAL A 45 5.66 -2.53 10.41
CA VAL A 45 6.64 -3.07 9.47
C VAL A 45 8.04 -3.04 10.08
N GLU A 46 8.73 -4.16 10.08
CA GLU A 46 10.08 -4.29 10.59
C GLU A 46 11.09 -4.13 9.44
N LEU A 47 12.00 -3.14 9.52
CA LEU A 47 13.10 -2.97 8.57
C LEU A 47 14.41 -3.44 9.19
N LYS A 48 15.02 -4.47 8.61
CA LYS A 48 16.33 -4.99 9.02
C LYS A 48 17.29 -5.13 7.84
N VAL A 49 18.57 -4.97 8.17
CA VAL A 49 19.68 -5.20 7.24
C VAL A 49 20.41 -6.46 7.66
N TYR A 50 20.49 -7.42 6.79
CA TYR A 50 21.20 -8.68 7.01
C TYR A 50 22.35 -8.86 6.02
N LYS A 51 23.30 -9.72 6.36
CA LYS A 51 24.34 -10.12 5.42
C LYS A 51 23.73 -11.00 4.32
N ASN A 52 23.92 -10.63 3.05
CA ASN A 52 23.34 -11.31 1.89
C ASN A 52 23.53 -12.83 1.93
N LYS A 53 24.74 -13.31 2.29
CA LYS A 53 25.03 -14.76 2.39
C LYS A 53 24.21 -15.48 3.48
N LEU A 54 23.72 -14.79 4.51
CA LEU A 54 22.84 -15.37 5.53
C LEU A 54 21.39 -15.36 5.07
N ALA A 55 21.00 -14.26 4.40
CA ALA A 55 19.68 -14.16 3.80
C ALA A 55 19.47 -15.24 2.73
N LEU A 56 20.44 -15.46 1.81
CA LEU A 56 20.38 -16.52 0.82
C LEU A 56 20.16 -17.92 1.41
N ARG A 57 20.83 -18.25 2.51
CA ARG A 57 20.60 -19.55 3.18
C ARG A 57 19.24 -19.66 3.85
N ALA A 58 18.70 -18.53 4.29
CA ALA A 58 17.36 -18.51 4.89
C ALA A 58 16.28 -18.61 3.81
N THR A 59 16.47 -17.99 2.63
CA THR A 59 15.57 -18.12 1.47
C THR A 59 15.55 -19.54 0.93
N GLU A 60 16.72 -20.21 0.85
CA GLU A 60 16.82 -21.64 0.51
C GLU A 60 16.04 -22.53 1.48
N ALA A 61 16.15 -22.25 2.79
CA ALA A 61 15.46 -23.02 3.85
C ALA A 61 13.92 -22.82 3.79
N CYS A 62 13.46 -21.64 3.41
CA CYS A 62 12.04 -21.29 3.29
C CYS A 62 11.43 -21.54 1.91
N GLY A 63 12.22 -22.01 0.92
CA GLY A 63 11.74 -22.25 -0.43
C GLY A 63 11.42 -21.00 -1.24
N LYS A 64 11.94 -19.82 -0.83
CA LYS A 64 11.75 -18.51 -1.51
C LYS A 64 13.00 -18.11 -2.31
N GLN A 65 13.55 -19.04 -3.09
CA GLN A 65 14.78 -18.86 -3.89
C GLN A 65 14.67 -17.75 -4.94
N GLU A 66 13.45 -17.37 -5.30
CA GLU A 66 13.19 -16.28 -6.26
C GLU A 66 13.76 -14.92 -5.81
N LEU A 67 13.99 -14.74 -4.48
CA LEU A 67 14.65 -13.53 -3.96
C LEU A 67 16.16 -13.50 -4.17
N ASP A 68 16.80 -14.63 -4.44
CA ASP A 68 18.25 -14.77 -4.45
C ASP A 68 18.92 -13.89 -5.50
N GLU A 69 18.29 -13.73 -6.65
CA GLU A 69 18.78 -12.85 -7.73
C GLU A 69 18.82 -11.37 -7.29
N PHE A 70 17.93 -10.96 -6.41
CA PHE A 70 17.79 -9.57 -5.96
C PHE A 70 18.60 -9.27 -4.69
N LEU A 71 19.10 -10.29 -3.97
CA LEU A 71 19.91 -10.15 -2.75
C LEU A 71 21.37 -9.77 -3.03
N THR A 72 21.63 -9.01 -4.11
CA THR A 72 22.96 -8.50 -4.48
C THR A 72 23.11 -7.03 -4.08
N GLY A 73 24.25 -6.64 -3.51
CA GLY A 73 24.53 -5.26 -3.07
C GLY A 73 24.02 -4.94 -1.65
N PRO A 74 23.93 -3.66 -1.30
CA PRO A 74 23.49 -3.21 0.02
C PRO A 74 21.96 -3.23 0.12
N ASN A 75 21.40 -4.32 0.63
CA ASN A 75 19.96 -4.51 0.72
C ASN A 75 19.45 -4.38 2.15
N ALA A 76 18.30 -3.74 2.29
CA ALA A 76 17.46 -3.77 3.48
C ALA A 76 16.21 -4.60 3.16
N ILE A 77 15.76 -5.39 4.13
CA ILE A 77 14.58 -6.22 4.01
C ILE A 77 13.52 -5.66 4.96
N ALA A 78 12.35 -5.34 4.42
CA ALA A 78 11.19 -4.93 5.19
C ALA A 78 10.20 -6.09 5.29
N PHE A 79 9.79 -6.43 6.52
CA PHE A 79 8.84 -7.50 6.81
C PHE A 79 7.51 -6.89 7.24
N GLY A 80 6.45 -7.15 6.50
CA GLY A 80 5.08 -6.79 6.84
C GLY A 80 4.36 -7.97 7.48
N HIS A 81 3.87 -7.78 8.71
CA HIS A 81 3.18 -8.84 9.46
C HIS A 81 1.65 -8.73 9.36
N ASP A 82 1.11 -7.51 9.48
CA ASP A 82 -0.34 -7.29 9.58
C ASP A 82 -0.97 -6.97 8.22
N ASP A 83 -0.30 -6.17 7.42
CA ASP A 83 -0.79 -5.70 6.10
C ASP A 83 0.23 -6.03 5.02
N ALA A 84 -0.21 -6.76 4.01
CA ALA A 84 0.63 -7.16 2.87
C ALA A 84 1.09 -5.97 2.02
N VAL A 85 0.34 -4.87 2.02
CA VAL A 85 0.60 -3.69 1.18
C VAL A 85 1.37 -2.60 1.92
N ALA A 86 1.32 -2.58 3.26
CA ALA A 86 1.94 -1.54 4.08
C ALA A 86 3.42 -1.29 3.77
N PRO A 87 4.31 -2.31 3.70
CA PRO A 87 5.73 -2.07 3.41
C PRO A 87 5.94 -1.43 2.04
N ALA A 88 5.21 -1.91 1.01
CA ALA A 88 5.31 -1.38 -0.34
C ALA A 88 4.86 0.09 -0.41
N ARG A 89 3.76 0.43 0.28
CA ARG A 89 3.22 1.79 0.33
C ARG A 89 4.17 2.77 1.00
N VAL A 90 4.69 2.43 2.18
CA VAL A 90 5.61 3.31 2.93
C VAL A 90 6.91 3.50 2.16
N LEU A 91 7.50 2.40 1.66
CA LEU A 91 8.75 2.46 0.88
C LEU A 91 8.57 3.24 -0.43
N ALA A 92 7.46 3.05 -1.15
CA ALA A 92 7.21 3.79 -2.38
C ALA A 92 6.93 5.28 -2.14
N LYS A 93 6.27 5.62 -1.01
CA LYS A 93 6.09 7.03 -0.62
C LYS A 93 7.45 7.67 -0.31
N PHE A 94 8.27 7.00 0.47
CA PHE A 94 9.61 7.49 0.83
C PHE A 94 10.55 7.57 -0.37
N ALA A 95 10.46 6.62 -1.31
CA ALA A 95 11.25 6.63 -2.55
C ALA A 95 10.90 7.78 -3.50
N LYS A 96 9.72 8.43 -3.36
CA LYS A 96 9.38 9.65 -4.10
C LYS A 96 10.09 10.88 -3.54
N ASP A 97 10.28 10.91 -2.22
CA ASP A 97 10.93 12.02 -1.54
C ASP A 97 12.46 11.86 -1.55
N HIS A 98 12.95 10.62 -1.65
CA HIS A 98 14.36 10.25 -1.61
C HIS A 98 14.73 9.28 -2.74
N GLU A 99 15.33 9.78 -3.81
CA GLU A 99 15.75 8.99 -4.99
C GLU A 99 16.80 7.91 -4.67
N ALA A 100 17.49 8.04 -3.54
CA ALA A 100 18.50 7.09 -3.08
C ALA A 100 17.91 5.72 -2.66
N LEU A 101 16.61 5.66 -2.34
CA LEU A 101 15.92 4.42 -2.00
C LEU A 101 15.38 3.75 -3.27
N VAL A 102 15.93 2.61 -3.64
CA VAL A 102 15.47 1.85 -4.79
C VAL A 102 14.83 0.55 -4.34
N ILE A 103 13.54 0.38 -4.65
CA ILE A 103 12.84 -0.89 -4.44
C ILE A 103 13.24 -1.83 -5.56
N LYS A 104 13.74 -3.03 -5.21
CA LYS A 104 14.15 -4.05 -6.18
C LYS A 104 13.02 -5.01 -6.50
N THR A 105 12.47 -5.63 -5.47
CA THR A 105 11.41 -6.63 -5.60
C THR A 105 10.64 -6.74 -4.28
N ALA A 106 9.49 -7.39 -4.35
CA ALA A 106 8.72 -7.77 -3.17
C ALA A 106 8.13 -9.17 -3.34
N ILE A 107 7.97 -9.89 -2.24
CA ILE A 107 7.11 -11.07 -2.18
C ILE A 107 5.89 -10.70 -1.36
N VAL A 108 4.71 -10.88 -1.94
CA VAL A 108 3.43 -10.67 -1.29
C VAL A 108 2.61 -11.94 -1.42
N GLU A 109 2.19 -12.51 -0.29
CA GLU A 109 1.43 -13.76 -0.24
C GLU A 109 2.07 -14.91 -1.06
N GLY A 110 3.40 -14.97 -1.10
CA GLY A 110 4.15 -16.00 -1.83
C GLY A 110 4.32 -15.73 -3.33
N LYS A 111 3.88 -14.59 -3.85
CA LYS A 111 4.12 -14.19 -5.24
C LYS A 111 5.25 -13.17 -5.31
N LEU A 112 6.20 -13.42 -6.18
CA LEU A 112 7.25 -12.46 -6.52
C LEU A 112 6.65 -11.35 -7.40
N LEU A 113 6.89 -10.11 -7.03
CA LEU A 113 6.43 -8.92 -7.73
C LEU A 113 7.61 -8.12 -8.26
N SER A 114 7.49 -7.66 -9.49
CA SER A 114 8.43 -6.75 -10.12
C SER A 114 8.34 -5.34 -9.50
N LYS A 115 9.34 -4.51 -9.75
CA LYS A 115 9.35 -3.10 -9.30
C LYS A 115 8.10 -2.33 -9.73
N GLU A 116 7.60 -2.58 -10.94
CA GLU A 116 6.43 -1.88 -11.48
C GLU A 116 5.15 -2.28 -10.75
N GLU A 117 4.97 -3.58 -10.51
CA GLU A 117 3.84 -4.12 -9.74
C GLU A 117 3.85 -3.65 -8.29
N VAL A 118 5.02 -3.54 -7.66
CA VAL A 118 5.16 -2.98 -6.30
C VAL A 118 4.73 -1.51 -6.28
N MET A 119 5.06 -0.74 -7.31
CA MET A 119 4.59 0.64 -7.44
C MET A 119 3.07 0.74 -7.66
N GLU A 120 2.47 -0.20 -8.37
CA GLU A 120 1.00 -0.26 -8.51
C GLU A 120 0.34 -0.63 -7.18
N LEU A 121 0.87 -1.60 -6.46
CA LEU A 121 0.41 -1.96 -5.11
C LEU A 121 0.50 -0.78 -4.14
N SER A 122 1.54 0.05 -4.26
CA SER A 122 1.71 1.21 -3.40
C SER A 122 0.61 2.27 -3.52
N LYS A 123 -0.14 2.26 -4.63
CA LYS A 123 -1.29 3.15 -4.86
C LYS A 123 -2.56 2.67 -4.15
N LEU A 124 -2.57 1.41 -3.72
CA LEU A 124 -3.72 0.84 -3.03
C LEU A 124 -3.78 1.34 -1.58
N PRO A 125 -4.98 1.60 -1.05
CA PRO A 125 -5.16 1.92 0.36
C PRO A 125 -4.94 0.70 1.24
N ASN A 126 -5.02 0.89 2.55
CA ASN A 126 -4.95 -0.19 3.53
C ASN A 126 -6.04 -1.24 3.27
N LYS A 127 -5.89 -2.42 3.86
CA LYS A 127 -6.88 -3.51 3.80
C LYS A 127 -8.31 -3.03 4.12
N GLU A 128 -8.48 -2.21 5.15
CA GLU A 128 -9.78 -1.63 5.50
C GLU A 128 -10.32 -0.68 4.41
N GLY A 129 -9.44 0.12 3.81
CA GLY A 129 -9.79 1.01 2.70
C GLY A 129 -10.21 0.22 1.45
N MET A 130 -9.52 -0.88 1.13
CA MET A 130 -9.89 -1.77 0.02
C MET A 130 -11.25 -2.44 0.26
N LEU A 131 -11.50 -2.91 1.49
CA LEU A 131 -12.82 -3.44 1.88
C LEU A 131 -13.92 -2.37 1.78
N SER A 132 -13.62 -1.15 2.20
CA SER A 132 -14.55 -0.02 2.07
C SER A 132 -14.87 0.30 0.60
N MET A 133 -13.87 0.29 -0.28
CA MET A 133 -14.07 0.46 -1.73
C MET A 133 -14.92 -0.65 -2.33
N LEU A 134 -14.67 -1.92 -1.94
CA LEU A 134 -15.48 -3.06 -2.37
C LEU A 134 -16.93 -2.90 -1.93
N LEU A 135 -17.15 -2.55 -0.67
CA LEU A 135 -18.50 -2.30 -0.15
C LEU A 135 -19.19 -1.12 -0.84
N ALA A 136 -18.43 -0.05 -1.15
CA ALA A 136 -18.95 1.09 -1.91
C ALA A 136 -19.36 0.67 -3.33
N CYS A 137 -18.56 -0.18 -3.99
CA CYS A 137 -18.85 -0.71 -5.31
C CYS A 137 -20.13 -1.57 -5.30
N LEU A 138 -20.30 -2.44 -4.30
CA LEU A 138 -21.51 -3.26 -4.14
C LEU A 138 -22.77 -2.42 -3.85
N LYS A 139 -22.64 -1.32 -3.10
CA LYS A 139 -23.72 -0.37 -2.82
C LYS A 139 -23.98 0.62 -3.97
N ALA A 140 -23.06 0.77 -4.91
CA ALA A 140 -23.13 1.77 -5.97
C ALA A 140 -24.41 1.70 -6.80
N PRO A 141 -24.96 0.53 -7.22
CA PRO A 141 -26.19 0.48 -7.98
C PRO A 141 -27.37 1.08 -7.22
N VAL A 142 -27.53 0.72 -5.94
CA VAL A 142 -28.63 1.22 -5.09
C VAL A 142 -28.46 2.73 -4.85
N SER A 143 -27.25 3.17 -4.56
CA SER A 143 -26.94 4.60 -4.34
C SER A 143 -27.16 5.43 -5.60
N LYS A 144 -26.86 4.89 -6.80
CA LYS A 144 -27.09 5.58 -8.08
C LYS A 144 -28.61 5.78 -8.32
N VAL A 145 -29.43 4.76 -8.06
CA VAL A 145 -30.88 4.88 -8.17
C VAL A 145 -31.42 5.93 -7.21
N ALA A 146 -31.00 5.90 -5.93
CA ALA A 146 -31.44 6.90 -4.96
C ALA A 146 -31.03 8.31 -5.35
N ARG A 147 -29.80 8.50 -5.88
CA ARG A 147 -29.34 9.80 -6.40
C ARG A 147 -30.13 10.26 -7.62
N ALA A 148 -30.47 9.35 -8.54
CA ALA A 148 -31.28 9.66 -9.71
C ALA A 148 -32.69 10.12 -9.31
N VAL A 149 -33.32 9.40 -8.39
CA VAL A 149 -34.64 9.79 -7.85
C VAL A 149 -34.59 11.17 -7.16
N LYS A 150 -33.56 11.40 -6.35
CA LYS A 150 -33.37 12.70 -5.73
C LYS A 150 -33.14 13.81 -6.74
N ALA A 151 -32.33 13.59 -7.76
CA ALA A 151 -32.06 14.57 -8.82
C ALA A 151 -33.30 14.88 -9.66
N VAL A 152 -34.24 13.95 -9.83
CA VAL A 152 -35.54 14.18 -10.47
C VAL A 152 -36.43 15.00 -9.54
N ALA A 153 -36.50 14.65 -8.27
CA ALA A 153 -37.30 15.39 -7.28
C ALA A 153 -36.79 16.84 -7.11
N ASP A 154 -35.48 17.04 -7.06
CA ASP A 154 -34.85 18.37 -6.98
C ASP A 154 -35.18 19.22 -8.24
N LYS A 155 -35.18 18.61 -9.45
CA LYS A 155 -35.59 19.28 -10.70
C LYS A 155 -37.07 19.60 -10.76
N GLU A 156 -37.93 18.74 -10.25
CA GLU A 156 -39.37 19.02 -10.17
C GLU A 156 -39.65 20.11 -9.16
N ALA A 157 -38.91 20.18 -8.03
CA ALA A 157 -39.04 21.25 -7.05
C ALA A 157 -38.57 22.61 -7.60
N ASP A 158 -37.43 22.61 -8.36
CA ASP A 158 -36.98 23.86 -9.01
C ASP A 158 -37.89 24.28 -10.17
N GLY A 159 -38.41 23.32 -10.97
CA GLY A 159 -39.35 23.60 -12.06
C GLY A 159 -40.71 24.08 -11.58
N SER A 160 -41.17 23.65 -10.42
CA SER A 160 -42.41 24.14 -9.81
C SER A 160 -42.28 25.53 -9.20
N ALA A 161 -41.06 25.97 -8.89
CA ALA A 161 -40.77 27.33 -8.40
C ALA A 161 -40.73 28.35 -9.55
N GLU A 162 -40.37 27.93 -10.77
CA GLU A 162 -40.32 28.79 -11.95
C GLU A 162 -41.69 28.97 -12.61
N GLU A 163 -42.63 28.04 -12.41
CA GLU A 163 -44.00 28.11 -12.94
C GLU A 163 -44.95 28.90 -12.01
N ALA A 164 -44.54 29.21 -10.78
CA ALA A 164 -45.33 29.98 -9.82
C ALA A 164 -45.04 31.50 -9.83
N ALA A 165 -44.10 31.98 -10.66
CA ALA A 165 -43.65 33.37 -10.64
C ALA A 165 -44.23 34.35 -11.68
N PRO A 166 -45.16 34.00 -12.64
CA PRO A 166 -45.71 35.03 -13.53
C PRO A 166 -47.17 35.44 -13.27
N ALA A 167 -47.82 35.05 -12.19
CA ALA A 167 -49.27 35.32 -12.01
C ALA A 167 -49.62 36.49 -11.10
N GLU A 168 -48.67 37.18 -10.46
CA GLU A 168 -49.00 38.31 -9.54
C GLU A 168 -48.62 39.70 -10.03
N ALA A 169 -48.19 39.87 -11.29
CA ALA A 169 -47.83 41.19 -11.84
C ALA A 169 -48.91 41.86 -12.71
N GLU A 170 -50.12 41.29 -12.89
CA GLU A 170 -51.15 41.82 -13.78
C GLU A 170 -52.46 42.24 -13.06
N ALA A 171 -52.48 42.36 -11.75
CA ALA A 171 -53.65 42.78 -10.97
C ALA A 171 -53.50 44.09 -10.18
N ALA A 172 -52.59 44.98 -10.61
CA ALA A 172 -52.46 46.33 -10.07
C ALA A 172 -52.06 47.36 -11.14
N ALA A 173 -52.99 47.66 -12.06
CA ALA A 173 -53.00 48.86 -12.87
C ALA A 173 -54.43 49.37 -13.07
#